data_84f40cca6a5876bb87b07af77377d14c
#
_entry.id   84f40cca6a5876bb87b07af77377d14c
#
_cell.length_a   1.000
_cell.length_b   1.000
_cell.length_c   1.000
_cell.angle_alpha   90.00
_cell.angle_beta   90.00
_cell.angle_gamma   90.00
#
_symmetry.space_group_name_H-M   'P 1'
#
loop_
_entity.id
_entity.type
_entity.pdbx_description
1 polymer ?
#
loop_
_entity_poly.entity_id
_entity_poly.type
_entity_poly.pdbx_seq_one_letter_code
_entity_poly.pdbx_strand_id
1 'polypeptide(L)'
;MANHWPMRLKFLLVPATLVSLLLLLSGCTTIADFFRQRPQALPPASELYSEGESQLNKSRYDEARTAFRKVAERHPQSTYAPRARFLIGEAFYREGQFDKAIKEFEGFMAFYPRHQIADLVQYRLSMSYYDQMKPVEKDQEITRKAMDTFKVLVREYPESRYAADALAKIDICRGRLAQKELWVAAYYINQGNPGAARQRLEKVVKEYPRTLVIPEALFRLGEVYSGDGRAEESQRMYRQLADEYPYTEWGKRAAQRLQAAR
;
A
#
# COMPACT_ATOMS: atom_id res chain seq x y z
N MET A 1 57.63 -84.58 27.98
CA MET A 1 57.87 -83.61 29.01
C MET A 1 57.48 -82.23 28.49
N ALA A 2 56.36 -81.73 28.97
CA ALA A 2 56.05 -80.32 28.95
C ALA A 2 54.53 -80.21 29.36
N ASN A 3 54.30 -79.67 30.51
CA ASN A 3 52.98 -79.47 31.11
C ASN A 3 52.33 -78.26 30.53
N HIS A 4 51.16 -78.43 29.97
CA HIS A 4 50.21 -77.34 29.58
C HIS A 4 49.27 -77.05 30.76
N TRP A 5 49.32 -75.84 31.25
CA TRP A 5 48.28 -75.33 32.14
C TRP A 5 47.29 -74.50 31.41
N PRO A 6 45.99 -74.71 31.57
CA PRO A 6 44.97 -73.89 30.98
C PRO A 6 44.64 -72.70 31.88
N MET A 7 44.74 -71.48 31.31
CA MET A 7 44.25 -70.21 31.92
C MET A 7 42.73 -70.26 32.09
N ARG A 8 42.26 -70.30 33.31
CA ARG A 8 40.79 -70.16 33.58
C ARG A 8 40.41 -68.65 33.49
N LEU A 9 39.73 -68.29 32.43
CA LEU A 9 39.06 -67.02 32.28
C LEU A 9 37.81 -66.94 33.17
N LYS A 10 37.90 -66.23 34.29
CA LYS A 10 36.72 -65.98 35.16
C LYS A 10 35.85 -64.91 34.49
N PHE A 11 34.82 -65.32 33.77
CA PHE A 11 33.70 -64.45 33.40
C PHE A 11 32.99 -64.00 34.69
N LEU A 12 33.09 -62.72 35.02
CA LEU A 12 32.24 -62.07 35.98
C LEU A 12 30.83 -61.94 35.35
N LEU A 13 29.99 -62.89 35.70
CA LEU A 13 28.53 -62.77 35.41
C LEU A 13 27.97 -61.64 36.27
N VAL A 14 27.90 -60.43 35.69
CA VAL A 14 27.06 -59.36 36.25
C VAL A 14 25.63 -59.79 36.05
N PRO A 15 24.82 -59.96 37.12
CA PRO A 15 23.45 -60.49 36.99
C PRO A 15 22.65 -59.51 36.11
N ALA A 16 22.00 -60.04 35.06
CA ALA A 16 21.16 -59.32 34.11
C ALA A 16 20.11 -58.43 34.77
N THR A 17 19.75 -58.73 36.00
CA THR A 17 18.84 -57.97 36.84
C THR A 17 19.36 -56.58 37.21
N LEU A 18 20.67 -56.39 37.38
CA LEU A 18 21.28 -55.08 37.73
C LEU A 18 21.30 -54.14 36.51
N VAL A 19 21.51 -54.69 35.29
CA VAL A 19 21.48 -53.91 34.03
C VAL A 19 20.07 -53.49 33.71
N SER A 20 19.05 -54.36 33.94
CA SER A 20 17.62 -54.01 33.76
C SER A 20 17.16 -52.92 34.72
N LEU A 21 17.65 -52.91 35.97
CA LEU A 21 17.26 -51.92 36.96
C LEU A 21 17.89 -50.52 36.63
N LEU A 22 19.09 -50.49 36.09
CA LEU A 22 19.76 -49.26 35.65
C LEU A 22 19.06 -48.65 34.41
N LEU A 23 18.57 -49.43 33.49
CA LEU A 23 17.81 -48.97 32.31
C LEU A 23 16.43 -48.41 32.69
N LEU A 24 15.76 -48.94 33.72
CA LEU A 24 14.50 -48.42 34.23
C LEU A 24 14.67 -47.06 34.95
N LEU A 25 15.80 -46.84 35.64
CA LEU A 25 16.08 -45.57 36.29
C LEU A 25 16.44 -44.45 35.29
N SER A 26 17.08 -44.76 34.15
CA SER A 26 17.40 -43.79 33.09
C SER A 26 16.16 -43.34 32.27
N GLY A 27 15.12 -44.22 32.19
CA GLY A 27 13.87 -43.91 31.49
C GLY A 27 12.94 -42.91 32.22
N CYS A 28 13.04 -42.87 33.56
CA CYS A 28 12.15 -42.00 34.35
C CYS A 28 12.49 -40.50 34.24
N THR A 29 13.74 -40.12 33.96
CA THR A 29 14.12 -38.71 33.81
C THR A 29 13.61 -38.11 32.52
N THR A 30 13.62 -38.84 31.41
CA THR A 30 13.12 -38.37 30.10
C THR A 30 11.58 -38.20 30.07
N ILE A 31 10.85 -39.08 30.80
CA ILE A 31 9.40 -38.95 30.91
C ILE A 31 9.03 -37.77 31.84
N ALA A 32 9.74 -37.60 32.94
CA ALA A 32 9.52 -36.48 33.84
C ALA A 32 9.85 -35.15 33.20
N ASP A 33 10.85 -35.08 32.31
CA ASP A 33 11.20 -33.86 31.55
C ASP A 33 10.19 -33.57 30.40
N PHE A 34 9.64 -34.61 29.80
CA PHE A 34 8.54 -34.45 28.82
C PHE A 34 7.27 -33.87 29.47
N PHE A 35 6.91 -34.28 30.68
CA PHE A 35 5.78 -33.73 31.43
C PHE A 35 6.14 -32.43 32.16
N ARG A 36 7.42 -32.07 32.33
CA ARG A 36 7.87 -30.78 32.85
C ARG A 36 7.90 -29.66 31.84
N GLN A 37 7.83 -29.96 30.54
CA GLN A 37 7.53 -28.94 29.53
C GLN A 37 6.05 -28.53 29.69
N ARG A 38 5.74 -27.80 30.76
CA ARG A 38 4.50 -27.04 30.81
C ARG A 38 4.46 -26.20 29.55
N PRO A 39 3.35 -26.23 28.77
CA PRO A 39 3.19 -25.28 27.69
C PRO A 39 3.50 -23.90 28.29
N GLN A 40 4.52 -23.21 27.77
CA GLN A 40 4.79 -21.87 28.24
C GLN A 40 3.50 -21.08 28.15
N ALA A 41 3.03 -20.56 29.27
CA ALA A 41 1.83 -19.75 29.30
C ALA A 41 1.99 -18.65 28.24
N LEU A 42 1.00 -18.52 27.39
CA LEU A 42 1.05 -17.52 26.33
C LEU A 42 1.29 -16.15 26.98
N PRO A 43 2.30 -15.36 26.52
CA PRO A 43 2.56 -14.03 27.08
C PRO A 43 1.29 -13.16 26.97
N PRO A 44 1.04 -12.27 27.93
CA PRO A 44 -0.12 -11.37 27.88
C PRO A 44 -0.09 -10.49 26.63
N ALA A 45 -1.26 -10.09 26.17
CA ALA A 45 -1.40 -9.24 24.97
C ALA A 45 -0.60 -7.95 25.02
N SER A 46 -0.48 -7.33 26.20
CA SER A 46 0.30 -6.13 26.41
C SER A 46 1.81 -6.33 26.20
N GLU A 47 2.35 -7.46 26.62
CA GLU A 47 3.76 -7.81 26.44
C GLU A 47 4.08 -8.06 24.97
N LEU A 48 3.27 -8.89 24.29
CA LEU A 48 3.41 -9.16 22.85
C LEU A 48 3.25 -7.87 22.01
N TYR A 49 2.33 -7.00 22.41
CA TYR A 49 2.12 -5.73 21.75
C TYR A 49 3.35 -4.81 21.91
N SER A 50 3.88 -4.67 23.13
CA SER A 50 5.07 -3.88 23.42
C SER A 50 6.31 -4.44 22.70
N GLU A 51 6.47 -5.77 22.64
CA GLU A 51 7.51 -6.40 21.82
C GLU A 51 7.39 -5.99 20.35
N GLY A 52 6.18 -6.08 19.77
CA GLY A 52 5.92 -5.69 18.41
C GLY A 52 6.28 -4.22 18.13
N GLU A 53 5.90 -3.30 19.01
CA GLU A 53 6.27 -1.88 18.91
C GLU A 53 7.80 -1.69 18.98
N SER A 54 8.47 -2.39 19.89
CA SER A 54 9.94 -2.34 20.00
C SER A 54 10.62 -2.81 18.70
N GLN A 55 10.15 -3.93 18.11
CA GLN A 55 10.71 -4.44 16.85
C GLN A 55 10.42 -3.49 15.68
N LEU A 56 9.21 -2.94 15.61
CA LEU A 56 8.81 -1.96 14.60
C LEU A 56 9.70 -0.70 14.63
N ASN A 57 9.99 -0.19 15.81
CA ASN A 57 10.86 0.97 16.00
C ASN A 57 12.33 0.68 15.63
N LYS A 58 12.76 -0.57 15.69
CA LYS A 58 14.06 -1.03 15.22
C LYS A 58 14.08 -1.39 13.74
N SER A 59 12.98 -1.14 13.01
CA SER A 59 12.78 -1.53 11.60
C SER A 59 12.90 -3.04 11.35
N ARG A 60 12.67 -3.85 12.39
CA ARG A 60 12.60 -5.31 12.30
C ARG A 60 11.16 -5.72 12.00
N TYR A 61 10.77 -5.53 10.73
CA TYR A 61 9.36 -5.59 10.34
C TYR A 61 8.76 -6.99 10.45
N ASP A 62 9.51 -8.06 10.15
CA ASP A 62 9.03 -9.44 10.26
C ASP A 62 8.78 -9.86 11.72
N GLU A 63 9.69 -9.53 12.62
CA GLU A 63 9.54 -9.79 14.05
C GLU A 63 8.37 -8.98 14.63
N ALA A 64 8.23 -7.71 14.23
CA ALA A 64 7.10 -6.88 14.63
C ALA A 64 5.77 -7.51 14.20
N ARG A 65 5.64 -7.91 12.93
CA ARG A 65 4.45 -8.58 12.41
C ARG A 65 4.15 -9.88 13.16
N THR A 66 5.19 -10.65 13.48
CA THR A 66 5.03 -11.90 14.23
C THR A 66 4.46 -11.65 15.62
N ALA A 67 4.96 -10.66 16.34
CA ALA A 67 4.46 -10.28 17.66
C ALA A 67 3.02 -9.76 17.58
N PHE A 68 2.70 -8.86 16.65
CA PHE A 68 1.36 -8.33 16.47
C PHE A 68 0.34 -9.40 16.02
N ARG A 69 0.74 -10.39 15.19
CA ARG A 69 -0.12 -11.52 14.84
C ARG A 69 -0.47 -12.36 16.05
N LYS A 70 0.48 -12.63 16.93
CA LYS A 70 0.20 -13.33 18.19
C LYS A 70 -0.85 -12.59 19.02
N VAL A 71 -0.81 -11.25 19.08
CA VAL A 71 -1.85 -10.45 19.73
C VAL A 71 -3.20 -10.64 19.04
N ALA A 72 -3.26 -10.45 17.73
CA ALA A 72 -4.51 -10.47 16.97
C ALA A 72 -5.20 -11.85 16.96
N GLU A 73 -4.41 -12.93 16.92
CA GLU A 73 -4.90 -14.31 16.80
C GLU A 73 -5.15 -14.98 18.14
N ARG A 74 -4.28 -14.75 19.12
CA ARG A 74 -4.30 -15.43 20.42
C ARG A 74 -5.04 -14.63 21.50
N HIS A 75 -5.18 -13.32 21.31
CA HIS A 75 -5.89 -12.41 22.22
C HIS A 75 -6.91 -11.53 21.46
N PRO A 76 -7.82 -12.13 20.66
CA PRO A 76 -8.73 -11.36 19.79
C PRO A 76 -9.69 -10.43 20.54
N GLN A 77 -9.97 -10.74 21.82
CA GLN A 77 -10.82 -9.93 22.69
C GLN A 77 -10.05 -8.83 23.45
N SER A 78 -8.73 -8.77 23.27
CA SER A 78 -7.91 -7.73 23.88
C SER A 78 -8.15 -6.38 23.24
N THR A 79 -8.10 -5.31 24.01
CA THR A 79 -8.12 -3.92 23.52
C THR A 79 -6.94 -3.60 22.59
N TYR A 80 -5.87 -4.40 22.64
CA TYR A 80 -4.72 -4.31 21.74
C TYR A 80 -4.97 -4.93 20.36
N ALA A 81 -5.92 -5.86 20.21
CA ALA A 81 -6.10 -6.63 18.98
C ALA A 81 -6.37 -5.78 17.73
N PRO A 82 -7.29 -4.79 17.75
CA PRO A 82 -7.49 -3.93 16.57
C PRO A 82 -6.24 -3.16 16.20
N ARG A 83 -5.55 -2.59 17.20
CA ARG A 83 -4.34 -1.80 16.97
C ARG A 83 -3.17 -2.65 16.48
N ALA A 84 -3.05 -3.90 16.97
CA ALA A 84 -2.08 -4.86 16.47
C ALA A 84 -2.32 -5.21 14.99
N ARG A 85 -3.58 -5.41 14.55
CA ARG A 85 -3.92 -5.61 13.14
C ARG A 85 -3.53 -4.41 12.27
N PHE A 86 -3.79 -3.20 12.71
CA PHE A 86 -3.32 -2.00 12.03
C PHE A 86 -1.79 -1.99 11.90
N LEU A 87 -1.06 -2.31 12.98
CA LEU A 87 0.41 -2.27 12.99
C LEU A 87 1.06 -3.36 12.14
N ILE A 88 0.37 -4.48 11.87
CA ILE A 88 0.81 -5.44 10.85
C ILE A 88 0.85 -4.77 9.46
N GLY A 89 -0.22 -4.07 9.08
CA GLY A 89 -0.28 -3.31 7.83
C GLY A 89 0.75 -2.19 7.78
N GLU A 90 0.92 -1.44 8.88
CA GLU A 90 1.93 -0.38 9.01
C GLU A 90 3.36 -0.91 8.85
N ALA A 91 3.66 -2.10 9.37
CA ALA A 91 4.96 -2.74 9.19
C ALA A 91 5.22 -3.10 7.71
N PHE A 92 4.22 -3.63 6.98
CA PHE A 92 4.33 -3.84 5.54
C PHE A 92 4.51 -2.53 4.77
N TYR A 93 3.75 -1.49 5.15
CA TYR A 93 3.86 -0.18 4.52
C TYR A 93 5.27 0.41 4.67
N ARG A 94 5.82 0.42 5.88
CA ARG A 94 7.18 0.93 6.15
C ARG A 94 8.28 0.13 5.46
N GLU A 95 8.06 -1.15 5.21
CA GLU A 95 8.95 -2.02 4.45
C GLU A 95 8.82 -1.82 2.93
N GLY A 96 7.85 -1.00 2.47
CA GLY A 96 7.57 -0.78 1.05
C GLY A 96 6.78 -1.90 0.38
N GLN A 97 6.26 -2.86 1.15
CA GLN A 97 5.42 -3.96 0.65
C GLN A 97 3.95 -3.52 0.56
N PHE A 98 3.69 -2.51 -0.27
CA PHE A 98 2.40 -1.81 -0.33
C PHE A 98 1.21 -2.72 -0.63
N ASP A 99 1.36 -3.72 -1.52
CA ASP A 99 0.26 -4.65 -1.83
C ASP A 99 -0.17 -5.49 -0.63
N LYS A 100 0.78 -5.84 0.25
CA LYS A 100 0.47 -6.55 1.50
C LYS A 100 -0.13 -5.59 2.53
N ALA A 101 0.38 -4.37 2.63
CA ALA A 101 -0.19 -3.33 3.49
C ALA A 101 -1.66 -3.05 3.13
N ILE A 102 -1.97 -2.94 1.84
CA ILE A 102 -3.34 -2.74 1.33
C ILE A 102 -4.27 -3.86 1.85
N LYS A 103 -3.87 -5.13 1.70
CA LYS A 103 -4.69 -6.27 2.17
C LYS A 103 -4.95 -6.24 3.67
N GLU A 104 -3.94 -5.88 4.47
CA GLU A 104 -4.10 -5.79 5.92
C GLU A 104 -5.02 -4.60 6.31
N PHE A 105 -4.89 -3.45 5.65
CA PHE A 105 -5.75 -2.30 5.91
C PHE A 105 -7.19 -2.53 5.43
N GLU A 106 -7.40 -3.14 4.27
CA GLU A 106 -8.74 -3.54 3.81
C GLU A 106 -9.37 -4.56 4.78
N GLY A 107 -8.58 -5.54 5.24
CA GLY A 107 -9.01 -6.48 6.26
C GLY A 107 -9.40 -5.78 7.57
N PHE A 108 -8.61 -4.80 8.02
CA PHE A 108 -8.98 -4.00 9.19
C PHE A 108 -10.31 -3.27 8.99
N MET A 109 -10.49 -2.59 7.85
CA MET A 109 -11.70 -1.84 7.55
C MET A 109 -12.95 -2.73 7.46
N ALA A 110 -12.79 -3.97 7.00
CA ALA A 110 -13.89 -4.95 6.95
C ALA A 110 -14.33 -5.40 8.36
N PHE A 111 -13.40 -5.59 9.30
CA PHE A 111 -13.68 -6.07 10.65
C PHE A 111 -14.03 -4.95 11.65
N TYR A 112 -13.42 -3.77 11.47
CA TYR A 112 -13.50 -2.66 12.43
C TYR A 112 -13.86 -1.30 11.79
N PRO A 113 -14.94 -1.22 10.97
CA PRO A 113 -15.23 -0.01 10.17
C PRO A 113 -15.54 1.23 11.01
N ARG A 114 -15.94 1.06 12.28
CA ARG A 114 -16.27 2.16 13.22
C ARG A 114 -15.28 2.30 14.37
N HIS A 115 -14.11 1.69 14.24
CA HIS A 115 -13.10 1.81 15.30
C HIS A 115 -12.51 3.23 15.32
N GLN A 116 -12.09 3.69 16.50
CA GLN A 116 -11.54 5.04 16.69
C GLN A 116 -10.34 5.41 15.82
N ILE A 117 -9.64 4.44 15.22
CA ILE A 117 -8.52 4.66 14.28
C ILE A 117 -8.90 4.33 12.83
N ALA A 118 -10.16 4.15 12.50
CA ALA A 118 -10.57 3.75 11.14
C ALA A 118 -10.19 4.82 10.11
N ASP A 119 -10.24 6.10 10.47
CA ASP A 119 -9.77 7.20 9.64
C ASP A 119 -8.27 7.13 9.34
N LEU A 120 -7.43 6.82 10.32
CA LEU A 120 -6.00 6.58 10.14
C LEU A 120 -5.75 5.38 9.21
N VAL A 121 -6.49 4.28 9.40
CA VAL A 121 -6.34 3.08 8.56
C VAL A 121 -6.74 3.38 7.12
N GLN A 122 -7.86 4.09 6.92
CA GLN A 122 -8.30 4.53 5.59
C GLN A 122 -7.25 5.45 4.93
N TYR A 123 -6.64 6.35 5.70
CA TYR A 123 -5.55 7.19 5.22
C TYR A 123 -4.32 6.36 4.80
N ARG A 124 -3.89 5.39 5.61
CA ARG A 124 -2.77 4.49 5.29
C ARG A 124 -3.04 3.59 4.08
N LEU A 125 -4.27 3.11 3.95
CA LEU A 125 -4.73 2.40 2.75
C LEU A 125 -4.56 3.28 1.50
N SER A 126 -5.03 4.53 1.56
CA SER A 126 -4.93 5.48 0.45
C SER A 126 -3.47 5.81 0.12
N MET A 127 -2.63 6.04 1.15
CA MET A 127 -1.20 6.27 0.97
C MET A 127 -0.50 5.07 0.36
N SER A 128 -0.91 3.83 0.70
CA SER A 128 -0.32 2.62 0.12
C SER A 128 -0.54 2.54 -1.40
N TYR A 129 -1.67 3.03 -1.92
CA TYR A 129 -1.86 3.20 -3.36
C TYR A 129 -1.09 4.41 -3.91
N TYR A 130 -1.09 5.54 -3.19
CA TYR A 130 -0.46 6.77 -3.62
C TYR A 130 1.05 6.61 -3.84
N ASP A 131 1.74 5.94 -2.92
CA ASP A 131 3.19 5.73 -2.98
C ASP A 131 3.61 4.73 -4.08
N GLN A 132 2.65 4.01 -4.67
CA GLN A 132 2.85 3.15 -5.84
C GLN A 132 2.56 3.85 -7.18
N MET A 133 2.19 5.14 -7.18
CA MET A 133 1.88 5.86 -8.42
C MET A 133 3.06 5.85 -9.38
N LYS A 134 2.77 5.55 -10.64
CA LYS A 134 3.77 5.44 -11.71
C LYS A 134 3.92 6.74 -12.48
N PRO A 135 5.03 6.92 -13.24
CA PRO A 135 5.16 8.00 -14.21
C PRO A 135 4.00 8.04 -15.21
N VAL A 136 3.77 9.23 -15.78
CA VAL A 136 2.62 9.53 -16.67
C VAL A 136 2.55 8.59 -17.90
N GLU A 137 3.68 8.13 -18.41
CA GLU A 137 3.78 7.24 -19.58
C GLU A 137 3.21 5.85 -19.30
N LYS A 138 3.20 5.45 -18.03
CA LYS A 138 2.71 4.14 -17.58
C LYS A 138 1.20 4.14 -17.35
N ASP A 139 0.65 2.97 -17.06
CA ASP A 139 -0.76 2.84 -16.64
C ASP A 139 -1.03 3.59 -15.33
N GLN A 140 -2.21 4.20 -15.23
CA GLN A 140 -2.63 5.05 -14.13
C GLN A 140 -3.76 4.44 -13.28
N GLU A 141 -3.97 3.13 -13.33
CA GLU A 141 -5.00 2.46 -12.52
C GLU A 141 -4.76 2.67 -11.02
N ILE A 142 -3.50 2.55 -10.59
CA ILE A 142 -3.10 2.77 -9.19
C ILE A 142 -3.37 4.23 -8.77
N THR A 143 -3.12 5.20 -9.65
CA THR A 143 -3.44 6.61 -9.37
C THR A 143 -4.96 6.81 -9.18
N ARG A 144 -5.80 6.12 -9.98
CA ARG A 144 -7.26 6.15 -9.77
C ARG A 144 -7.65 5.54 -8.43
N LYS A 145 -7.10 4.38 -8.09
CA LYS A 145 -7.35 3.72 -6.79
C LYS A 145 -6.95 4.62 -5.61
N ALA A 146 -5.77 5.26 -5.68
CA ALA A 146 -5.33 6.23 -4.69
C ALA A 146 -6.34 7.37 -4.53
N MET A 147 -6.74 8.00 -5.64
CA MET A 147 -7.72 9.09 -5.63
C MET A 147 -9.05 8.65 -5.01
N ASP A 148 -9.55 7.47 -5.39
CA ASP A 148 -10.86 7.00 -4.95
C ASP A 148 -10.86 6.60 -3.48
N THR A 149 -9.78 5.99 -2.98
CA THR A 149 -9.63 5.68 -1.55
C THR A 149 -9.47 6.92 -0.68
N PHE A 150 -8.80 7.99 -1.17
CA PHE A 150 -8.79 9.29 -0.49
C PHE A 150 -10.16 9.96 -0.47
N LYS A 151 -10.94 9.87 -1.56
CA LYS A 151 -12.33 10.37 -1.58
C LYS A 151 -13.20 9.67 -0.55
N VAL A 152 -13.02 8.34 -0.36
CA VAL A 152 -13.70 7.60 0.72
C VAL A 152 -13.35 8.21 2.07
N LEU A 153 -12.08 8.48 2.35
CA LEU A 153 -11.68 9.11 3.62
C LEU A 153 -12.39 10.44 3.85
N VAL A 154 -12.34 11.34 2.87
CA VAL A 154 -12.97 12.68 3.01
C VAL A 154 -14.48 12.59 3.19
N ARG A 155 -15.13 11.63 2.54
CA ARG A 155 -16.58 11.43 2.64
C ARG A 155 -17.02 10.80 3.96
N GLU A 156 -16.33 9.73 4.39
CA GLU A 156 -16.72 8.95 5.58
C GLU A 156 -16.17 9.54 6.88
N TYR A 157 -15.06 10.30 6.80
CA TYR A 157 -14.37 10.87 7.97
C TYR A 157 -14.04 12.35 7.74
N PRO A 158 -15.04 13.24 7.50
CA PRO A 158 -14.78 14.64 7.15
C PRO A 158 -14.06 15.42 8.26
N GLU A 159 -14.26 15.04 9.52
CA GLU A 159 -13.62 15.66 10.69
C GLU A 159 -12.24 15.06 11.04
N SER A 160 -11.76 14.10 10.23
CA SER A 160 -10.44 13.52 10.45
C SER A 160 -9.34 14.55 10.23
N ARG A 161 -8.33 14.50 11.10
CA ARG A 161 -7.09 15.28 10.90
C ARG A 161 -6.38 15.01 9.57
N TYR A 162 -6.69 13.90 8.92
CA TYR A 162 -6.12 13.51 7.62
C TYR A 162 -6.93 14.04 6.44
N ALA A 163 -8.12 14.62 6.65
CA ALA A 163 -9.02 15.04 5.57
C ALA A 163 -8.42 16.14 4.69
N ALA A 164 -7.74 17.11 5.28
CA ALA A 164 -7.11 18.20 4.53
C ALA A 164 -5.96 17.69 3.63
N ASP A 165 -5.09 16.83 4.15
CA ASP A 165 -4.03 16.21 3.34
C ASP A 165 -4.61 15.29 2.26
N ALA A 166 -5.67 14.54 2.58
CA ALA A 166 -6.36 13.69 1.59
C ALA A 166 -6.92 14.51 0.42
N LEU A 167 -7.49 15.70 0.66
CA LEU A 167 -7.94 16.61 -0.39
C LEU A 167 -6.77 17.05 -1.29
N ALA A 168 -5.65 17.42 -0.70
CA ALA A 168 -4.44 17.77 -1.46
C ALA A 168 -3.91 16.60 -2.31
N LYS A 169 -3.94 15.37 -1.77
CA LYS A 169 -3.55 14.16 -2.50
C LYS A 169 -4.52 13.84 -3.64
N ILE A 170 -5.82 14.06 -3.45
CA ILE A 170 -6.83 13.93 -4.52
C ILE A 170 -6.49 14.86 -5.68
N ASP A 171 -6.15 16.13 -5.41
CA ASP A 171 -5.79 17.09 -6.46
C ASP A 171 -4.52 16.69 -7.20
N ILE A 172 -3.50 16.15 -6.50
CA ILE A 172 -2.30 15.60 -7.13
C ILE A 172 -2.65 14.42 -8.05
N CYS A 173 -3.49 13.48 -7.58
CA CYS A 173 -3.93 12.35 -8.40
C CYS A 173 -4.71 12.83 -9.64
N ARG A 174 -5.63 13.81 -9.48
CA ARG A 174 -6.37 14.42 -10.60
C ARG A 174 -5.43 15.04 -11.63
N GLY A 175 -4.44 15.80 -11.15
CA GLY A 175 -3.41 16.38 -12.02
C GLY A 175 -2.65 15.31 -12.81
N ARG A 176 -2.25 14.22 -12.17
CA ARG A 176 -1.56 13.10 -12.82
C ARG A 176 -2.42 12.42 -13.88
N LEU A 177 -3.71 12.19 -13.59
CA LEU A 177 -4.66 11.61 -14.55
C LEU A 177 -4.90 12.52 -15.75
N ALA A 178 -5.05 13.83 -15.51
CA ALA A 178 -5.14 14.83 -16.56
C ALA A 178 -3.89 14.90 -17.45
N GLN A 179 -2.70 14.86 -16.84
CA GLN A 179 -1.43 14.78 -17.56
C GLN A 179 -1.34 13.55 -18.45
N LYS A 180 -1.85 12.38 -17.99
CA LYS A 180 -1.91 11.17 -18.81
C LYS A 180 -2.76 11.36 -20.07
N GLU A 181 -3.95 11.92 -19.92
CA GLU A 181 -4.82 12.16 -21.07
C GLU A 181 -4.19 13.18 -22.05
N LEU A 182 -3.55 14.23 -21.53
CA LEU A 182 -2.83 15.20 -22.35
C LEU A 182 -1.64 14.56 -23.09
N TRP A 183 -0.88 13.68 -22.41
CA TRP A 183 0.23 12.94 -23.02
C TRP A 183 -0.27 12.03 -24.16
N VAL A 184 -1.40 11.33 -23.96
CA VAL A 184 -2.02 10.50 -25.00
C VAL A 184 -2.53 11.34 -26.15
N ALA A 185 -3.11 12.53 -25.88
CA ALA A 185 -3.52 13.46 -26.92
C ALA A 185 -2.33 13.94 -27.78
N ALA A 186 -1.22 14.30 -27.15
CA ALA A 186 0.02 14.69 -27.85
C ALA A 186 0.55 13.56 -28.74
N TYR A 187 0.50 12.31 -28.27
CA TYR A 187 0.85 11.14 -29.08
C TYR A 187 -0.04 11.06 -30.34
N TYR A 188 -1.37 11.20 -30.22
CA TYR A 188 -2.27 11.13 -31.37
C TYR A 188 -2.08 12.30 -32.34
N ILE A 189 -1.77 13.51 -31.86
CA ILE A 189 -1.42 14.65 -32.69
C ILE A 189 -0.19 14.30 -33.56
N ASN A 190 0.86 13.74 -32.94
CA ASN A 190 2.10 13.36 -33.64
C ASN A 190 1.87 12.21 -34.64
N GLN A 191 0.87 11.36 -34.43
CA GLN A 191 0.48 10.29 -35.36
C GLN A 191 -0.48 10.76 -36.47
N GLY A 192 -0.81 12.06 -36.55
CA GLY A 192 -1.73 12.58 -37.54
C GLY A 192 -3.18 12.11 -37.33
N ASN A 193 -3.59 11.78 -36.10
CA ASN A 193 -4.95 11.39 -35.75
C ASN A 193 -5.62 12.45 -34.86
N PRO A 194 -6.08 13.59 -35.46
CA PRO A 194 -6.67 14.68 -34.68
C PRO A 194 -7.99 14.27 -34.01
N GLY A 195 -8.78 13.36 -34.60
CA GLY A 195 -10.03 12.89 -34.00
C GLY A 195 -9.82 12.19 -32.67
N ALA A 196 -8.83 11.31 -32.55
CA ALA A 196 -8.47 10.66 -31.28
C ALA A 196 -7.87 11.65 -30.28
N ALA A 197 -7.04 12.58 -30.73
CA ALA A 197 -6.47 13.64 -29.90
C ALA A 197 -7.59 14.51 -29.30
N ARG A 198 -8.56 14.93 -30.10
CA ARG A 198 -9.72 15.71 -29.67
C ARG A 198 -10.46 15.04 -28.52
N GLN A 199 -10.80 13.76 -28.66
CA GLN A 199 -11.51 13.02 -27.60
C GLN A 199 -10.75 13.05 -26.27
N ARG A 200 -9.42 12.93 -26.30
CA ARG A 200 -8.59 13.00 -25.11
C ARG A 200 -8.54 14.40 -24.49
N LEU A 201 -8.43 15.44 -25.32
CA LEU A 201 -8.42 16.82 -24.87
C LEU A 201 -9.77 17.25 -24.30
N GLU A 202 -10.89 16.89 -24.98
CA GLU A 202 -12.25 17.11 -24.48
C GLU A 202 -12.45 16.45 -23.11
N LYS A 203 -11.93 15.23 -22.94
CA LYS A 203 -11.94 14.52 -21.65
C LYS A 203 -11.17 15.28 -20.57
N VAL A 204 -9.98 15.84 -20.88
CA VAL A 204 -9.23 16.65 -19.92
C VAL A 204 -10.07 17.85 -19.46
N VAL A 205 -10.63 18.60 -20.39
CA VAL A 205 -11.41 19.80 -20.06
C VAL A 205 -12.66 19.47 -19.25
N LYS A 206 -13.35 18.37 -19.57
CA LYS A 206 -14.60 17.96 -18.93
C LYS A 206 -14.40 17.31 -17.56
N GLU A 207 -13.45 16.36 -17.45
CA GLU A 207 -13.32 15.50 -16.25
C GLU A 207 -12.30 16.03 -15.24
N TYR A 208 -11.35 16.85 -15.70
CA TYR A 208 -10.25 17.35 -14.86
C TYR A 208 -10.17 18.90 -14.83
N PRO A 209 -11.30 19.61 -14.64
CA PRO A 209 -11.29 21.07 -14.55
C PRO A 209 -10.41 21.49 -13.35
N ARG A 210 -9.82 22.68 -13.44
CA ARG A 210 -8.94 23.28 -12.41
C ARG A 210 -7.59 22.56 -12.19
N THR A 211 -7.19 21.67 -13.11
CA THR A 211 -5.82 21.13 -13.10
C THR A 211 -4.86 22.05 -13.86
N LEU A 212 -3.58 21.97 -13.53
CA LEU A 212 -2.54 22.80 -14.16
C LEU A 212 -2.36 22.56 -15.66
N VAL A 213 -2.92 21.49 -16.21
CA VAL A 213 -2.82 21.15 -17.63
C VAL A 213 -3.98 21.73 -18.47
N ILE A 214 -4.99 22.31 -17.85
CA ILE A 214 -6.14 22.89 -18.56
C ILE A 214 -5.75 23.96 -19.60
N PRO A 215 -4.85 24.93 -19.29
CA PRO A 215 -4.45 25.91 -20.28
C PRO A 215 -3.85 25.27 -21.55
N GLU A 216 -2.98 24.29 -21.38
CA GLU A 216 -2.41 23.56 -22.51
C GLU A 216 -3.46 22.74 -23.25
N ALA A 217 -4.34 22.06 -22.55
CA ALA A 217 -5.39 21.26 -23.14
C ALA A 217 -6.36 22.09 -23.97
N LEU A 218 -6.79 23.25 -23.48
CA LEU A 218 -7.63 24.20 -24.22
C LEU A 218 -6.95 24.72 -25.48
N PHE A 219 -5.66 25.10 -25.37
CA PHE A 219 -4.92 25.57 -26.54
C PHE A 219 -4.81 24.49 -27.62
N ARG A 220 -4.39 23.27 -27.25
CA ARG A 220 -4.25 22.15 -28.18
C ARG A 220 -5.60 21.75 -28.78
N LEU A 221 -6.69 21.82 -28.00
CA LEU A 221 -8.04 21.55 -28.48
C LEU A 221 -8.48 22.60 -29.52
N GLY A 222 -8.16 23.87 -29.28
CA GLY A 222 -8.36 24.96 -30.27
C GLY A 222 -7.60 24.71 -31.58
N GLU A 223 -6.33 24.29 -31.50
CA GLU A 223 -5.52 23.92 -32.69
C GLU A 223 -6.13 22.74 -33.45
N VAL A 224 -6.60 21.69 -32.75
CA VAL A 224 -7.23 20.52 -33.35
C VAL A 224 -8.53 20.92 -34.06
N TYR A 225 -9.40 21.73 -33.41
CA TYR A 225 -10.61 22.23 -34.04
C TYR A 225 -10.31 23.08 -35.26
N SER A 226 -9.28 23.94 -35.22
CA SER A 226 -8.86 24.74 -36.35
C SER A 226 -8.43 23.88 -37.54
N GLY A 227 -7.66 22.83 -37.29
CA GLY A 227 -7.23 21.87 -38.32
C GLY A 227 -8.37 21.04 -38.91
N ASP A 228 -9.41 20.79 -38.13
CA ASP A 228 -10.67 20.11 -38.59
C ASP A 228 -11.65 21.06 -39.33
N GLY A 229 -11.29 22.34 -39.54
CA GLY A 229 -12.18 23.36 -40.17
C GLY A 229 -13.30 23.84 -39.24
N ARG A 230 -13.28 23.52 -37.95
CA ARG A 230 -14.26 23.88 -36.94
C ARG A 230 -13.88 25.21 -36.27
N ALA A 231 -13.98 26.28 -37.06
CA ALA A 231 -13.48 27.60 -36.67
C ALA A 231 -14.18 28.18 -35.43
N GLU A 232 -15.50 27.97 -35.29
CA GLU A 232 -16.26 28.48 -34.14
C GLU A 232 -15.82 27.83 -32.82
N GLU A 233 -15.67 26.49 -32.82
CA GLU A 233 -15.19 25.76 -31.63
C GLU A 233 -13.75 26.12 -31.29
N SER A 234 -12.89 26.26 -32.28
CA SER A 234 -11.52 26.72 -32.10
C SER A 234 -11.46 28.08 -31.39
N GLN A 235 -12.22 29.07 -31.94
CA GLN A 235 -12.30 30.40 -31.33
C GLN A 235 -12.89 30.37 -29.92
N ARG A 236 -13.85 29.50 -29.65
CA ARG A 236 -14.42 29.33 -28.31
C ARG A 236 -13.35 28.87 -27.31
N MET A 237 -12.54 27.86 -27.67
CA MET A 237 -11.45 27.39 -26.81
C MET A 237 -10.41 28.49 -26.56
N TYR A 238 -10.03 29.25 -27.59
CA TYR A 238 -9.07 30.34 -27.43
C TYR A 238 -9.62 31.50 -26.59
N ARG A 239 -10.91 31.85 -26.73
CA ARG A 239 -11.55 32.88 -25.88
C ARG A 239 -11.56 32.42 -24.43
N GLN A 240 -12.06 31.22 -24.15
CA GLN A 240 -12.08 30.69 -22.81
C GLN A 240 -10.67 30.70 -22.19
N LEU A 241 -9.66 30.29 -22.94
CA LEU A 241 -8.28 30.26 -22.48
C LEU A 241 -7.72 31.68 -22.23
N ALA A 242 -7.98 32.64 -23.10
CA ALA A 242 -7.52 34.01 -22.92
C ALA A 242 -8.21 34.70 -21.74
N ASP A 243 -9.50 34.41 -21.49
CA ASP A 243 -10.29 35.02 -20.43
C ASP A 243 -9.97 34.40 -19.06
N GLU A 244 -9.91 33.07 -18.96
CA GLU A 244 -9.72 32.36 -17.68
C GLU A 244 -8.24 32.25 -17.26
N TYR A 245 -7.30 32.26 -18.24
CA TYR A 245 -5.88 32.02 -17.98
C TYR A 245 -4.95 33.04 -18.68
N PRO A 246 -5.23 34.37 -18.61
CA PRO A 246 -4.55 35.38 -19.41
C PRO A 246 -3.05 35.50 -19.15
N TYR A 247 -2.61 35.15 -17.95
CA TYR A 247 -1.19 35.27 -17.54
C TYR A 247 -0.34 34.04 -17.87
N THR A 248 -0.95 32.95 -18.33
CA THR A 248 -0.21 31.77 -18.77
C THR A 248 0.36 31.96 -20.15
N GLU A 249 1.43 31.23 -20.48
CA GLU A 249 1.97 31.21 -21.86
C GLU A 249 0.90 30.82 -22.89
N TRP A 250 0.08 29.83 -22.55
CA TRP A 250 -1.02 29.37 -23.41
C TRP A 250 -2.11 30.43 -23.60
N GLY A 251 -2.44 31.18 -22.56
CA GLY A 251 -3.43 32.29 -22.66
C GLY A 251 -2.93 33.38 -23.57
N LYS A 252 -1.67 33.78 -23.45
CA LYS A 252 -1.07 34.78 -24.37
C LYS A 252 -1.07 34.32 -25.82
N ARG A 253 -0.71 33.07 -26.07
CA ARG A 253 -0.78 32.44 -27.42
C ARG A 253 -2.17 32.41 -27.97
N ALA A 254 -3.18 32.09 -27.13
CA ALA A 254 -4.59 32.09 -27.54
C ALA A 254 -5.07 33.49 -27.96
N ALA A 255 -4.71 34.53 -27.20
CA ALA A 255 -5.02 35.91 -27.57
C ALA A 255 -4.40 36.31 -28.93
N GLN A 256 -3.19 35.89 -29.23
CA GLN A 256 -2.55 36.07 -30.53
C GLN A 256 -3.32 35.38 -31.66
N ARG A 257 -3.77 34.13 -31.44
CA ARG A 257 -4.60 33.37 -32.41
C ARG A 257 -5.92 34.07 -32.71
N LEU A 258 -6.58 34.67 -31.70
CA LEU A 258 -7.82 35.41 -31.85
C LEU A 258 -7.64 36.71 -32.64
N GLN A 259 -6.47 37.39 -32.48
CA GLN A 259 -6.14 38.60 -33.26
C GLN A 259 -5.86 38.27 -34.73
N ALA A 260 -5.18 37.18 -35.02
CA ALA A 260 -4.86 36.74 -36.38
C ALA A 260 -6.06 36.25 -37.17
N ALA A 261 -7.17 35.91 -36.50
CA ALA A 261 -8.44 35.44 -37.12
C ALA A 261 -9.47 36.56 -37.38
N ARG A 262 -9.15 37.78 -37.04
CA ARG A 262 -9.93 39.00 -37.37
C ARG A 262 -9.59 39.53 -38.71
#